data_ef530ea8be0cc13908d99a35eee706b1
#
_entry.id   ef530ea8be0cc13908d99a35eee706b1
#
_cell.length_a   1.000
_cell.length_b   1.000
_cell.length_c   1.000
_cell.angle_alpha   90.00
_cell.angle_beta   90.00
_cell.angle_gamma   90.00
#
_symmetry.space_group_name_H-M   'P 1'
#
loop_
_entity.id
_entity.type
_entity.pdbx_description
1 polymer ?
#
loop_
_entity_poly.entity_id
_entity_poly.type
_entity_poly.pdbx_seq_one_letter_code
_entity_poly.pdbx_strand_id
1 'polypeptide(L)'
;MFMPAQSKEEQTNVPLFRMLGPDPIYEYDLQKYGNYRTVPTLEPAWRLGQDEKWVDWYLDSHYGAEGMAFSYTQTGQENSFGWDSFGVALKMQMDKVYEGMKEGKWEVMTLRDTGIWFSETFETTPATSITALTDWQEENQRQTVWYNCKNYRFDMHNENGKICVRDINLFDENYTDRYLETPAPGDDATFDALPIIDGYLWRGDGELSALYFVKKGTEEKVDGKLLASEAEGENALKITFELEGKKAFCLCDEEKVRFELPGGDYDMLFKYNELRNTKLEEIGENSVKYEHENMSYALNLTCKVSAEENGYRISPEGDSLELSFKSLGNKEF
;
A
#
# COMPACT_ATOMS: atom_id res chain seq x y z
N MET A 1 3.01 2.52 -8.24
CA MET A 1 2.61 3.27 -7.02
C MET A 1 3.65 4.35 -6.79
N PHE A 2 3.23 5.60 -6.67
CA PHE A 2 4.12 6.73 -6.38
C PHE A 2 4.40 6.76 -4.87
N MET A 3 5.65 6.93 -4.50
CA MET A 3 6.07 7.13 -3.11
C MET A 3 6.56 8.58 -3.00
N PRO A 4 6.03 9.39 -2.07
CA PRO A 4 6.54 10.75 -1.88
C PRO A 4 8.00 10.70 -1.41
N ALA A 5 8.76 11.73 -1.76
CA ALA A 5 10.07 11.95 -1.17
C ALA A 5 9.90 12.28 0.32
N GLN A 6 10.78 11.78 1.16
CA GLN A 6 10.71 11.97 2.61
C GLN A 6 11.36 13.26 3.10
N SER A 7 11.93 14.07 2.21
CA SER A 7 12.51 15.36 2.54
C SER A 7 12.25 16.37 1.43
N LYS A 8 11.94 17.63 1.81
CA LYS A 8 11.89 18.77 0.89
C LYS A 8 13.19 19.56 0.82
N GLU A 9 14.06 19.42 1.81
CA GLU A 9 15.34 20.10 1.81
C GLU A 9 16.26 19.52 0.74
N GLU A 10 16.83 20.40 -0.06
CA GLU A 10 17.75 20.04 -1.16
C GLU A 10 17.16 19.07 -2.19
N GLN A 11 15.84 18.91 -2.22
CA GLN A 11 15.20 18.12 -3.27
C GLN A 11 15.43 18.76 -4.63
N THR A 12 15.77 17.91 -5.58
CA THR A 12 15.71 18.30 -6.99
C THR A 12 14.24 18.30 -7.43
N ASN A 13 13.91 19.16 -8.40
CA ASN A 13 12.57 19.20 -8.98
C ASN A 13 12.31 18.00 -9.93
N VAL A 14 12.71 16.81 -9.51
CA VAL A 14 12.57 15.56 -10.27
C VAL A 14 11.84 14.54 -9.39
N PRO A 15 10.60 14.18 -9.74
CA PRO A 15 9.87 13.18 -8.99
C PRO A 15 10.49 11.79 -9.15
N LEU A 16 10.43 11.00 -8.09
CA LEU A 16 10.80 9.59 -8.11
C LEU A 16 9.54 8.73 -8.28
N PHE A 17 9.44 8.07 -9.42
CA PHE A 17 8.42 7.06 -9.65
C PHE A 17 9.00 5.68 -9.39
N ARG A 18 8.20 4.81 -8.77
CA ARG A 18 8.61 3.41 -8.62
C ARG A 18 8.77 2.78 -10.00
N MET A 19 9.92 2.19 -10.23
CA MET A 19 10.21 1.45 -11.44
C MET A 19 9.36 0.16 -11.48
N LEU A 20 8.75 -0.15 -12.61
CA LEU A 20 7.96 -1.34 -12.91
C LEU A 20 6.82 -1.57 -11.91
N GLY A 21 5.59 -1.50 -12.37
CA GLY A 21 4.40 -1.67 -11.54
C GLY A 21 4.33 -3.05 -10.89
N PRO A 22 4.29 -3.14 -9.56
CA PRO A 22 4.11 -4.40 -8.87
C PRO A 22 2.66 -4.87 -8.94
N ASP A 23 2.46 -6.17 -8.82
CA ASP A 23 1.15 -6.77 -8.63
C ASP A 23 0.51 -6.22 -7.34
N PRO A 24 -0.65 -5.54 -7.40
CA PRO A 24 -1.21 -4.87 -6.22
C PRO A 24 -1.73 -5.83 -5.16
N ILE A 25 -2.09 -7.07 -5.53
CA ILE A 25 -2.53 -8.10 -4.58
C ILE A 25 -1.33 -8.84 -3.98
N TYR A 26 -0.37 -9.25 -4.85
CA TYR A 26 0.74 -10.13 -4.46
C TYR A 26 2.05 -9.38 -4.23
N GLU A 27 2.02 -8.07 -4.14
CA GLU A 27 3.23 -7.24 -3.95
C GLU A 27 4.14 -7.76 -2.83
N TYR A 28 3.55 -8.34 -1.81
CA TYR A 28 4.28 -8.86 -0.64
C TYR A 28 4.20 -10.38 -0.46
N ASP A 29 3.51 -11.11 -1.32
CA ASP A 29 3.39 -12.57 -1.21
C ASP A 29 4.42 -13.30 -2.09
N LEU A 30 5.62 -13.41 -1.58
CA LEU A 30 6.77 -13.97 -2.29
C LEU A 30 6.86 -15.49 -2.26
N GLN A 31 6.15 -16.17 -1.38
CA GLN A 31 6.28 -17.62 -1.21
C GLN A 31 5.61 -18.39 -2.34
N LYS A 32 4.62 -17.83 -2.99
CA LYS A 32 3.84 -18.50 -4.03
C LYS A 32 4.60 -18.69 -5.35
N TYR A 33 5.65 -17.92 -5.58
CA TYR A 33 6.45 -17.93 -6.81
C TYR A 33 7.83 -18.58 -6.65
N GLY A 34 8.03 -19.36 -5.58
CA GLY A 34 9.26 -20.09 -5.29
C GLY A 34 10.12 -19.39 -4.24
N ASN A 35 11.37 -19.87 -4.07
CA ASN A 35 12.29 -19.40 -3.03
C ASN A 35 12.89 -18.00 -3.28
N TYR A 36 12.45 -17.30 -4.31
CA TYR A 36 12.96 -15.99 -4.66
C TYR A 36 12.03 -14.91 -4.12
N ARG A 37 12.59 -13.96 -3.39
CA ARG A 37 11.90 -12.74 -2.94
C ARG A 37 11.76 -11.75 -4.09
N THR A 38 11.02 -12.12 -5.12
CA THR A 38 10.74 -11.23 -6.26
C THR A 38 9.29 -10.81 -6.23
N VAL A 39 9.08 -9.51 -6.16
CA VAL A 39 7.74 -8.93 -6.32
C VAL A 39 7.28 -9.17 -7.77
N PRO A 40 6.09 -9.71 -8.02
CA PRO A 40 5.56 -9.81 -9.36
C PRO A 40 5.43 -8.42 -9.99
N THR A 41 6.07 -8.22 -11.14
CA THR A 41 6.09 -6.92 -11.83
C THR A 41 5.77 -7.09 -13.30
N LEU A 42 5.46 -5.95 -13.97
CA LEU A 42 5.19 -5.90 -15.40
C LEU A 42 6.45 -6.16 -16.28
N GLU A 43 7.56 -6.52 -15.68
CA GLU A 43 8.81 -6.74 -16.39
C GLU A 43 8.74 -7.96 -17.33
N PRO A 44 8.94 -7.82 -18.66
CA PRO A 44 8.74 -8.90 -19.63
C PRO A 44 9.68 -10.10 -19.47
N ALA A 45 10.81 -9.95 -18.78
CA ALA A 45 11.72 -11.07 -18.49
C ALA A 45 11.19 -12.00 -17.40
N TRP A 46 10.30 -11.53 -16.55
CA TRP A 46 9.74 -12.30 -15.46
C TRP A 46 8.49 -13.07 -15.86
N ARG A 47 8.23 -14.18 -15.18
CA ARG A 47 7.17 -15.12 -15.52
C ARG A 47 5.79 -14.45 -15.69
N LEU A 48 5.41 -13.54 -14.80
CA LEU A 48 4.10 -12.90 -14.87
C LEU A 48 4.03 -11.82 -15.95
N GLY A 49 5.11 -11.07 -16.18
CA GLY A 49 5.18 -10.16 -17.32
C GLY A 49 5.11 -10.85 -18.70
N GLN A 50 5.24 -12.19 -18.74
CA GLN A 50 5.06 -13.02 -19.93
C GLN A 50 3.65 -13.62 -20.02
N ASP A 51 2.87 -13.58 -18.93
CA ASP A 51 1.50 -14.12 -18.88
C ASP A 51 0.49 -13.07 -19.33
N GLU A 52 -0.12 -13.30 -20.48
CA GLU A 52 -1.09 -12.39 -21.10
C GLU A 52 -2.30 -12.13 -20.18
N LYS A 53 -2.81 -13.17 -19.49
CA LYS A 53 -3.93 -13.04 -18.56
C LYS A 53 -3.57 -12.13 -17.39
N TRP A 54 -2.36 -12.29 -16.84
CA TRP A 54 -1.90 -11.42 -15.76
C TRP A 54 -1.69 -9.98 -16.22
N VAL A 55 -1.11 -9.78 -17.41
CA VAL A 55 -0.86 -8.44 -17.96
C VAL A 55 -2.18 -7.71 -18.21
N ASP A 56 -3.22 -8.37 -18.76
CA ASP A 56 -4.55 -7.79 -18.93
C ASP A 56 -5.15 -7.39 -17.58
N TRP A 57 -5.18 -8.31 -16.62
CA TRP A 57 -5.69 -8.04 -15.29
C TRP A 57 -4.93 -6.90 -14.59
N TYR A 58 -3.60 -6.85 -14.75
CA TYR A 58 -2.76 -5.81 -14.19
C TYR A 58 -3.13 -4.43 -14.76
N LEU A 59 -3.24 -4.30 -16.07
CA LEU A 59 -3.62 -3.05 -16.73
C LEU A 59 -5.05 -2.63 -16.34
N ASP A 60 -5.99 -3.57 -16.28
CA ASP A 60 -7.36 -3.29 -15.85
C ASP A 60 -7.43 -2.84 -14.38
N SER A 61 -6.63 -3.43 -13.49
CA SER A 61 -6.57 -3.02 -12.08
C SER A 61 -5.99 -1.62 -11.88
N HIS A 62 -5.07 -1.18 -12.76
CA HIS A 62 -4.44 0.14 -12.66
C HIS A 62 -5.24 1.24 -13.36
N TYR A 63 -5.95 0.92 -14.44
CA TYR A 63 -6.58 1.92 -15.30
C TYR A 63 -8.10 1.74 -15.46
N GLY A 64 -8.65 0.60 -15.08
CA GLY A 64 -10.07 0.31 -15.15
C GLY A 64 -10.89 0.73 -13.94
N ALA A 65 -10.22 1.09 -12.82
CA ALA A 65 -10.84 1.56 -11.59
C ALA A 65 -10.50 3.02 -11.30
N GLU A 66 -11.07 3.57 -10.23
CA GLU A 66 -10.77 4.92 -9.77
C GLU A 66 -9.30 5.04 -9.36
N GLY A 67 -8.54 5.90 -10.04
CA GLY A 67 -7.13 6.17 -9.76
C GLY A 67 -6.89 7.47 -9.01
N MET A 68 -7.93 8.25 -8.76
CA MET A 68 -7.92 9.61 -8.17
C MET A 68 -7.11 10.59 -9.05
N ALA A 69 -6.03 11.20 -8.55
CA ALA A 69 -5.28 12.20 -9.30
C ALA A 69 -4.66 11.64 -10.58
N PHE A 70 -4.15 10.42 -10.56
CA PHE A 70 -3.64 9.71 -11.74
C PHE A 70 -3.33 8.24 -11.41
N SER A 71 -3.27 7.43 -12.46
CA SER A 71 -2.70 6.08 -12.43
C SER A 71 -1.38 6.07 -13.20
N TYR A 72 -0.43 5.28 -12.75
CA TYR A 72 0.88 5.18 -13.37
C TYR A 72 1.39 3.76 -13.37
N THR A 73 1.95 3.34 -14.49
CA THR A 73 2.83 2.18 -14.57
C THR A 73 3.95 2.44 -15.58
N GLN A 74 5.03 1.71 -15.46
CA GLN A 74 6.15 1.77 -16.36
C GLN A 74 6.28 0.45 -17.10
N THR A 75 6.33 0.52 -18.42
CA THR A 75 6.62 -0.63 -19.27
C THR A 75 8.08 -0.54 -19.74
N GLY A 76 8.74 -1.67 -19.76
CA GLY A 76 10.12 -1.73 -20.17
C GLY A 76 10.84 -2.95 -19.64
N GLN A 77 12.09 -3.07 -19.99
CA GLN A 77 12.98 -4.14 -19.58
C GLN A 77 14.37 -3.58 -19.37
N GLU A 78 15.00 -3.99 -18.28
CA GLU A 78 16.43 -3.68 -18.13
C GLU A 78 17.28 -4.44 -19.14
N ASN A 79 18.41 -3.88 -19.49
CA ASN A 79 19.25 -4.38 -20.58
C ASN A 79 20.16 -5.57 -20.21
N SER A 80 20.03 -6.11 -19.00
CA SER A 80 20.80 -7.29 -18.56
C SER A 80 20.29 -8.61 -19.12
N PHE A 81 19.11 -8.63 -19.75
CA PHE A 81 18.49 -9.80 -20.36
C PHE A 81 18.63 -9.81 -21.89
N GLY A 82 18.83 -10.99 -22.48
CA GLY A 82 18.86 -11.16 -23.93
C GLY A 82 17.47 -11.10 -24.56
N TRP A 83 17.38 -10.59 -25.80
CA TRP A 83 16.13 -10.47 -26.56
C TRP A 83 15.32 -11.77 -26.62
N ASP A 84 15.99 -12.90 -26.73
CA ASP A 84 15.35 -14.23 -26.82
C ASP A 84 14.56 -14.59 -25.55
N SER A 85 14.90 -13.98 -24.41
CA SER A 85 14.22 -14.27 -23.12
C SER A 85 12.98 -13.43 -22.88
N PHE A 86 12.86 -12.25 -23.48
CA PHE A 86 11.75 -11.32 -23.17
C PHE A 86 11.07 -10.70 -24.40
N GLY A 87 11.65 -10.79 -25.60
CA GLY A 87 11.19 -10.06 -26.77
C GLY A 87 9.74 -10.33 -27.17
N VAL A 88 9.26 -11.58 -27.00
CA VAL A 88 7.86 -11.95 -27.25
C VAL A 88 6.93 -11.28 -26.26
N ALA A 89 7.28 -11.31 -24.98
CA ALA A 89 6.49 -10.71 -23.92
C ALA A 89 6.49 -9.17 -24.02
N LEU A 90 7.64 -8.57 -24.29
CA LEU A 90 7.72 -7.12 -24.50
C LEU A 90 6.83 -6.69 -25.67
N LYS A 91 6.85 -7.45 -26.80
CA LYS A 91 5.98 -7.14 -27.92
C LYS A 91 4.50 -7.23 -27.53
N MET A 92 4.11 -8.28 -26.83
CA MET A 92 2.73 -8.45 -26.36
C MET A 92 2.30 -7.27 -25.47
N GLN A 93 3.14 -6.86 -24.50
CA GLN A 93 2.85 -5.71 -23.65
C GLN A 93 2.76 -4.42 -24.44
N MET A 94 3.67 -4.17 -25.40
CA MET A 94 3.63 -2.98 -26.25
C MET A 94 2.38 -2.96 -27.15
N ASP A 95 1.96 -4.09 -27.67
CA ASP A 95 0.73 -4.19 -28.45
C ASP A 95 -0.50 -3.79 -27.60
N LYS A 96 -0.59 -4.28 -26.33
CA LYS A 96 -1.68 -3.93 -25.40
C LYS A 96 -1.64 -2.45 -25.00
N VAL A 97 -0.46 -1.91 -24.70
CA VAL A 97 -0.28 -0.49 -24.40
C VAL A 97 -0.71 0.38 -25.57
N TYR A 98 -0.35 0.00 -26.79
CA TYR A 98 -0.72 0.72 -28.01
C TYR A 98 -2.24 0.69 -28.27
N GLU A 99 -2.89 -0.48 -28.09
CA GLU A 99 -4.34 -0.57 -28.26
C GLU A 99 -5.09 0.28 -27.21
N GLY A 100 -4.71 0.23 -25.93
CA GLY A 100 -5.33 1.07 -24.91
C GLY A 100 -5.12 2.57 -25.13
N MET A 101 -3.95 2.97 -25.67
CA MET A 101 -3.70 4.34 -26.10
C MET A 101 -4.66 4.75 -27.24
N LYS A 102 -4.85 3.90 -28.24
CA LYS A 102 -5.81 4.14 -29.35
C LYS A 102 -7.25 4.25 -28.89
N GLU A 103 -7.62 3.49 -27.88
CA GLU A 103 -8.96 3.51 -27.28
C GLU A 103 -9.13 4.69 -26.29
N GLY A 104 -8.10 5.46 -26.02
CA GLY A 104 -8.13 6.59 -25.10
C GLY A 104 -8.21 6.20 -23.62
N LYS A 105 -7.81 4.98 -23.27
CA LYS A 105 -7.78 4.50 -21.89
C LYS A 105 -6.63 5.08 -21.08
N TRP A 106 -5.51 5.37 -21.74
CA TRP A 106 -4.30 5.96 -21.12
C TRP A 106 -3.47 6.72 -22.14
N GLU A 107 -2.55 7.52 -21.65
CA GLU A 107 -1.51 8.18 -22.45
C GLU A 107 -0.16 7.46 -22.25
N VAL A 108 0.68 7.52 -23.28
CA VAL A 108 2.04 7.01 -23.25
C VAL A 108 3.01 8.17 -23.30
N MET A 109 3.82 8.31 -22.28
CA MET A 109 4.80 9.38 -22.14
C MET A 109 6.20 8.81 -21.99
N THR A 110 7.22 9.60 -22.34
CA THR A 110 8.59 9.28 -21.90
C THR A 110 8.74 9.57 -20.41
N LEU A 111 9.70 8.92 -19.73
CA LEU A 111 10.00 9.22 -18.33
C LEU A 111 10.32 10.69 -18.10
N ARG A 112 11.01 11.33 -19.07
CA ARG A 112 11.30 12.77 -19.02
C ARG A 112 10.01 13.60 -19.02
N ASP A 113 9.10 13.31 -19.93
CA ASP A 113 7.88 14.10 -20.10
C ASP A 113 6.93 13.86 -18.94
N THR A 114 6.87 12.63 -18.40
CA THR A 114 6.15 12.31 -17.15
C THR A 114 6.69 13.11 -15.96
N GLY A 115 8.04 13.18 -15.82
CA GLY A 115 8.67 13.96 -14.76
C GLY A 115 8.38 15.46 -14.86
N ILE A 116 8.42 16.03 -16.07
CA ILE A 116 8.08 17.44 -16.30
C ILE A 116 6.60 17.69 -15.96
N TRP A 117 5.70 16.90 -16.52
CA TRP A 117 4.27 17.00 -16.25
C TRP A 117 3.96 16.95 -14.74
N PHE A 118 4.56 15.99 -14.02
CA PHE A 118 4.33 15.86 -12.58
C PHE A 118 4.81 17.11 -11.82
N SER A 119 6.02 17.56 -12.08
CA SER A 119 6.60 18.73 -11.41
C SER A 119 5.87 20.04 -11.71
N GLU A 120 5.23 20.16 -12.87
CA GLU A 120 4.42 21.33 -13.25
C GLU A 120 2.98 21.25 -12.71
N THR A 121 2.48 20.04 -12.41
CA THR A 121 1.09 19.79 -12.00
C THR A 121 0.94 19.76 -10.48
N PHE A 122 1.88 19.14 -9.76
CA PHE A 122 1.77 18.87 -8.34
C PHE A 122 2.92 19.49 -7.55
N GLU A 123 2.57 20.25 -6.51
CA GLU A 123 3.54 20.81 -5.55
C GLU A 123 3.92 19.75 -4.49
N THR A 124 2.98 18.91 -4.11
CA THR A 124 3.15 17.79 -3.17
C THR A 124 2.57 16.52 -3.78
N THR A 125 2.91 15.36 -3.25
CA THR A 125 2.34 14.07 -3.71
C THR A 125 0.83 14.07 -3.59
N PRO A 126 0.08 13.98 -4.70
CA PRO A 126 -1.38 13.95 -4.68
C PRO A 126 -1.89 12.59 -4.21
N ALA A 127 -3.17 12.56 -3.82
CA ALA A 127 -3.84 11.31 -3.50
C ALA A 127 -4.04 10.44 -4.75
N THR A 128 -3.68 9.17 -4.64
CA THR A 128 -3.84 8.15 -5.69
C THR A 128 -4.37 6.85 -5.11
N SER A 129 -4.99 6.04 -5.94
CA SER A 129 -5.50 4.73 -5.53
C SER A 129 -5.28 3.66 -6.58
N ILE A 130 -5.28 2.39 -6.14
CA ILE A 130 -5.32 1.21 -7.01
C ILE A 130 -6.35 0.26 -6.41
N THR A 131 -7.22 -0.27 -7.25
CA THR A 131 -8.28 -1.18 -6.82
C THR A 131 -8.28 -2.45 -7.66
N ALA A 132 -8.12 -3.60 -7.02
CA ALA A 132 -8.25 -4.92 -7.60
C ALA A 132 -9.27 -5.74 -6.82
N LEU A 133 -10.52 -5.78 -7.29
CA LEU A 133 -11.62 -6.52 -6.67
C LEU A 133 -11.72 -7.96 -7.17
N THR A 134 -10.90 -8.33 -8.14
CA THR A 134 -10.77 -9.70 -8.66
C THR A 134 -9.32 -10.11 -8.63
N ASP A 135 -9.09 -11.37 -8.36
CA ASP A 135 -7.77 -11.99 -8.44
C ASP A 135 -7.59 -12.62 -9.83
N TRP A 136 -6.47 -12.35 -10.48
CA TRP A 136 -6.14 -13.01 -11.73
C TRP A 136 -6.00 -14.54 -11.59
N GLN A 137 -5.73 -15.00 -10.36
CA GLN A 137 -5.84 -16.40 -9.93
C GLN A 137 -7.19 -16.59 -9.22
N GLU A 138 -8.23 -16.77 -9.99
CA GLU A 138 -9.65 -16.82 -9.56
C GLU A 138 -9.93 -17.69 -8.32
N GLU A 139 -9.16 -18.75 -8.14
CA GLU A 139 -9.26 -19.67 -7.00
C GLU A 139 -8.81 -19.09 -5.65
N ASN A 140 -8.01 -18.02 -5.65
CA ASN A 140 -7.48 -17.45 -4.40
C ASN A 140 -8.40 -16.40 -3.78
N GLN A 141 -9.31 -15.82 -4.54
CA GLN A 141 -10.31 -14.84 -4.08
C GLN A 141 -9.72 -13.68 -3.26
N ARG A 142 -8.50 -13.24 -3.59
CA ARG A 142 -7.87 -12.09 -2.97
C ARG A 142 -8.33 -10.81 -3.63
N GLN A 143 -8.38 -9.74 -2.83
CA GLN A 143 -8.77 -8.40 -3.28
C GLN A 143 -7.93 -7.38 -2.54
N THR A 144 -7.73 -6.21 -3.15
CA THR A 144 -6.98 -5.12 -2.51
C THR A 144 -7.51 -3.76 -2.94
N VAL A 145 -7.43 -2.79 -2.05
CA VAL A 145 -7.62 -1.37 -2.34
C VAL A 145 -6.52 -0.59 -1.65
N TRP A 146 -5.67 0.03 -2.47
CA TRP A 146 -4.61 0.93 -2.03
C TRP A 146 -5.03 2.38 -2.09
N TYR A 147 -4.67 3.13 -1.08
CA TYR A 147 -4.72 4.59 -1.04
C TYR A 147 -3.32 5.11 -0.70
N ASN A 148 -2.86 6.13 -1.42
CA ASN A 148 -1.57 6.77 -1.18
C ASN A 148 -1.75 8.28 -1.24
N CYS A 149 -1.08 8.99 -0.33
CA CYS A 149 -1.02 10.45 -0.33
C CYS A 149 0.34 10.92 0.19
N LYS A 150 0.55 12.23 0.31
CA LYS A 150 1.79 12.81 0.86
C LYS A 150 2.11 12.38 2.28
N ASN A 151 1.12 11.97 3.09
CA ASN A 151 1.29 11.70 4.51
C ASN A 151 1.36 10.22 4.85
N TYR A 152 0.76 9.36 4.04
CA TYR A 152 0.76 7.93 4.30
C TYR A 152 0.35 7.08 3.09
N ARG A 153 0.63 5.81 3.19
CA ARG A 153 0.13 4.73 2.34
C ARG A 153 -0.74 3.81 3.19
N PHE A 154 -1.83 3.32 2.61
CA PHE A 154 -2.79 2.43 3.25
C PHE A 154 -3.23 1.33 2.28
N ASP A 155 -3.33 0.09 2.76
CA ASP A 155 -3.88 -1.02 1.99
C ASP A 155 -4.93 -1.79 2.79
N MET A 156 -6.13 -1.85 2.22
CA MET A 156 -7.19 -2.73 2.70
C MET A 156 -7.24 -3.98 1.83
N HIS A 157 -7.09 -5.14 2.46
CA HIS A 157 -6.87 -6.41 1.78
C HIS A 157 -7.88 -7.48 2.20
N ASN A 158 -8.25 -8.33 1.25
CA ASN A 158 -8.95 -9.57 1.51
C ASN A 158 -7.97 -10.73 1.35
N GLU A 159 -7.74 -11.47 2.42
CA GLU A 159 -6.92 -12.67 2.44
C GLU A 159 -7.80 -13.87 2.71
N ASN A 160 -8.10 -14.66 1.67
CA ASN A 160 -8.93 -15.88 1.77
C ASN A 160 -10.30 -15.65 2.44
N GLY A 161 -10.99 -14.56 2.06
CA GLY A 161 -12.28 -14.19 2.62
C GLY A 161 -12.21 -13.46 3.95
N LYS A 162 -11.02 -13.10 4.45
CA LYS A 162 -10.83 -12.31 5.68
C LYS A 162 -10.33 -10.91 5.35
N ILE A 163 -11.07 -9.90 5.79
CA ILE A 163 -10.70 -8.51 5.59
C ILE A 163 -9.68 -8.07 6.65
N CYS A 164 -8.65 -7.37 6.18
CA CYS A 164 -7.64 -6.76 7.06
C CYS A 164 -7.12 -5.46 6.46
N VAL A 165 -6.46 -4.67 7.29
CA VAL A 165 -5.52 -3.64 6.85
C VAL A 165 -4.14 -4.28 6.85
N ARG A 166 -3.56 -4.41 5.65
CA ARG A 166 -2.29 -5.11 5.44
C ARG A 166 -1.09 -4.19 5.54
N ASP A 167 -1.26 -2.93 5.15
CA ASP A 167 -0.18 -1.97 5.06
C ASP A 167 -0.63 -0.58 5.53
N ILE A 168 0.13 0.01 6.43
CA ILE A 168 0.10 1.43 6.77
C ILE A 168 1.54 1.88 6.97
N ASN A 169 2.02 2.75 6.09
CA ASN A 169 3.33 3.39 6.22
C ASN A 169 3.16 4.90 6.18
N LEU A 170 3.79 5.61 7.11
CA LEU A 170 3.76 7.07 7.15
C LEU A 170 4.86 7.64 6.27
N PHE A 171 4.55 8.82 5.71
CA PHE A 171 5.48 9.66 4.98
C PHE A 171 5.46 11.07 5.57
N ASP A 172 6.54 11.79 5.44
CA ASP A 172 6.62 13.22 5.77
C ASP A 172 7.49 13.92 4.73
N GLU A 173 6.87 14.63 3.81
CA GLU A 173 7.58 15.40 2.76
C GLU A 173 8.38 16.59 3.32
N ASN A 174 8.22 16.92 4.59
CA ASN A 174 9.01 17.96 5.26
C ASN A 174 10.14 17.39 6.12
N TYR A 175 10.29 16.07 6.14
CA TYR A 175 11.37 15.41 6.87
C TYR A 175 12.71 15.69 6.20
N THR A 176 13.70 16.11 6.99
CA THR A 176 15.07 16.26 6.53
C THR A 176 15.74 14.89 6.50
N ASP A 177 16.18 14.45 5.32
CA ASP A 177 16.86 13.17 5.17
C ASP A 177 18.18 13.18 5.94
N ARG A 178 18.31 12.24 6.88
CA ARG A 178 19.52 12.11 7.73
C ARG A 178 20.79 11.82 6.92
N TYR A 179 20.65 11.27 5.72
CA TYR A 179 21.81 10.94 4.87
C TYR A 179 22.32 12.13 4.06
N LEU A 180 21.70 13.31 4.14
CA LEU A 180 22.29 14.54 3.64
C LEU A 180 23.57 14.94 4.39
N GLU A 181 23.63 14.68 5.70
CA GLU A 181 24.76 15.03 6.54
C GLU A 181 25.61 13.82 6.96
N THR A 182 25.00 12.65 7.05
CA THR A 182 25.67 11.44 7.54
C THR A 182 25.62 10.35 6.46
N PRO A 183 26.77 9.80 6.01
CA PRO A 183 26.75 8.71 5.05
C PRO A 183 25.94 7.52 5.53
N ALA A 184 25.19 6.89 4.64
CA ALA A 184 24.48 5.65 4.93
C ALA A 184 25.45 4.59 5.49
N PRO A 185 25.04 3.83 6.53
CA PRO A 185 25.95 2.92 7.25
C PRO A 185 26.31 1.66 6.46
N GLY A 186 25.65 1.38 5.37
CA GLY A 186 25.82 0.18 4.55
C GLY A 186 25.65 0.43 3.06
N ASP A 187 25.75 -0.61 2.26
CA ASP A 187 25.53 -0.63 0.82
C ASP A 187 24.13 -1.14 0.44
N ASP A 188 23.31 -1.52 1.43
CA ASP A 188 21.90 -1.84 1.24
C ASP A 188 21.08 -0.57 1.01
N ALA A 189 20.06 -0.65 0.16
CA ALA A 189 19.09 0.41 0.01
C ALA A 189 18.26 0.51 1.29
N THR A 190 18.55 1.51 2.09
CA THR A 190 17.77 1.82 3.30
C THR A 190 16.75 2.92 2.97
N PHE A 191 15.50 2.65 3.34
CA PHE A 191 14.43 3.62 3.19
C PHE A 191 13.95 4.01 4.58
N ASP A 192 13.86 5.30 4.84
CA ASP A 192 13.24 5.80 6.05
C ASP A 192 11.71 5.70 5.89
N ALA A 193 11.19 4.49 6.08
CA ALA A 193 9.77 4.23 6.18
C ALA A 193 9.35 4.21 7.64
N LEU A 194 8.13 4.66 7.93
CA LEU A 194 7.56 4.65 9.28
C LEU A 194 6.38 3.66 9.32
N PRO A 195 6.65 2.34 9.42
CA PRO A 195 5.62 1.33 9.34
C PRO A 195 4.78 1.28 10.62
N ILE A 196 3.46 1.43 10.49
CA ILE A 196 2.45 1.16 11.54
C ILE A 196 1.93 -0.27 11.40
N ILE A 197 1.70 -0.70 10.17
CA ILE A 197 1.38 -2.08 9.79
C ILE A 197 2.26 -2.43 8.60
N ASP A 198 3.04 -3.48 8.73
CA ASP A 198 3.74 -4.10 7.61
C ASP A 198 3.43 -5.60 7.61
N GLY A 199 2.38 -5.94 6.88
CA GLY A 199 1.86 -7.29 6.85
C GLY A 199 2.84 -8.31 6.30
N TYR A 200 3.82 -7.82 5.55
CA TYR A 200 4.81 -8.63 4.87
C TYR A 200 6.12 -8.84 5.66
N LEU A 201 6.77 -7.74 6.06
CA LEU A 201 8.06 -7.83 6.76
C LEU A 201 7.93 -8.43 8.15
N TRP A 202 6.80 -8.25 8.79
CA TRP A 202 6.56 -8.66 10.18
C TRP A 202 5.86 -10.02 10.31
N ARG A 203 5.51 -10.67 9.20
CA ARG A 203 4.82 -11.96 9.19
C ARG A 203 5.70 -13.11 9.69
N GLY A 204 5.03 -14.14 10.23
CA GLY A 204 5.61 -15.47 10.42
C GLY A 204 5.40 -16.38 9.20
N ASP A 205 5.63 -17.66 9.39
CA ASP A 205 5.35 -18.67 8.38
C ASP A 205 3.84 -18.79 8.16
N GLY A 206 3.34 -18.19 7.08
CA GLY A 206 2.00 -18.44 6.54
C GLY A 206 0.95 -17.36 6.75
N GLU A 207 0.97 -16.56 7.82
CA GLU A 207 -0.04 -15.51 8.07
C GLU A 207 0.55 -14.09 7.97
N LEU A 208 -0.23 -13.17 7.41
CA LEU A 208 0.11 -11.74 7.39
C LEU A 208 0.08 -11.16 8.80
N SER A 209 1.04 -10.31 9.14
CA SER A 209 1.00 -9.46 10.34
C SER A 209 0.14 -8.23 10.06
N ALA A 210 -1.16 -8.42 9.96
CA ALA A 210 -2.13 -7.42 9.55
C ALA A 210 -3.12 -7.09 10.66
N LEU A 211 -3.81 -5.96 10.54
CA LEU A 211 -4.88 -5.57 11.44
C LEU A 211 -6.20 -6.17 10.94
N TYR A 212 -6.61 -7.30 11.51
CA TYR A 212 -7.81 -8.04 11.12
C TYR A 212 -9.06 -7.57 11.86
N PHE A 213 -10.20 -7.56 11.16
CA PHE A 213 -11.49 -7.48 11.83
C PHE A 213 -11.80 -8.82 12.50
N VAL A 214 -12.14 -8.77 13.78
CA VAL A 214 -12.46 -9.94 14.61
C VAL A 214 -13.78 -9.73 15.34
N LYS A 215 -14.45 -10.80 15.74
CA LYS A 215 -15.61 -10.70 16.62
C LYS A 215 -15.22 -10.09 17.95
N LYS A 216 -16.05 -9.20 18.47
CA LYS A 216 -15.76 -8.43 19.68
C LYS A 216 -15.34 -9.32 20.86
N GLY A 217 -14.20 -8.99 21.45
CA GLY A 217 -13.65 -9.73 22.59
C GLY A 217 -13.08 -11.12 22.26
N THR A 218 -12.92 -11.46 20.99
CA THR A 218 -12.36 -12.75 20.56
C THR A 218 -11.18 -12.53 19.59
N GLU A 219 -10.53 -13.61 19.15
CA GLU A 219 -9.56 -13.62 18.06
C GLU A 219 -10.13 -14.19 16.74
N GLU A 220 -11.43 -14.48 16.72
CA GLU A 220 -12.08 -15.04 15.54
C GLU A 220 -12.19 -14.00 14.42
N LYS A 221 -11.40 -14.19 13.37
CA LYS A 221 -11.42 -13.34 12.18
C LYS A 221 -12.76 -13.48 11.46
N VAL A 222 -13.38 -12.35 11.12
CA VAL A 222 -14.68 -12.33 10.45
C VAL A 222 -14.55 -12.52 8.94
N ASP A 223 -15.57 -13.12 8.32
CA ASP A 223 -15.65 -13.22 6.87
C ASP A 223 -16.05 -11.87 6.27
N GLY A 224 -15.48 -11.56 5.10
CA GLY A 224 -15.80 -10.33 4.42
C GLY A 224 -15.22 -10.25 3.02
N LYS A 225 -15.58 -9.20 2.30
CA LYS A 225 -15.02 -8.90 0.97
C LYS A 225 -15.07 -7.40 0.68
N LEU A 226 -14.18 -6.94 -0.18
CA LEU A 226 -14.20 -5.61 -0.75
C LEU A 226 -15.25 -5.55 -1.87
N LEU A 227 -16.04 -4.47 -1.93
CA LEU A 227 -17.15 -4.35 -2.87
C LEU A 227 -16.94 -3.25 -3.90
N ALA A 228 -16.38 -2.10 -3.50
CA ALA A 228 -16.14 -0.95 -4.37
C ALA A 228 -15.14 0.00 -3.74
N SER A 229 -14.52 0.84 -4.57
CA SER A 229 -13.82 2.06 -4.17
C SER A 229 -14.31 3.22 -5.04
N GLU A 230 -14.50 4.39 -4.45
CA GLU A 230 -15.02 5.58 -5.11
C GLU A 230 -14.31 6.81 -4.54
N ALA A 231 -13.84 7.72 -5.42
CA ALA A 231 -13.28 8.99 -4.95
C ALA A 231 -14.38 9.87 -4.34
N GLU A 232 -14.10 10.47 -3.19
CA GLU A 232 -14.92 11.52 -2.57
C GLU A 232 -14.19 12.86 -2.63
N GLY A 233 -14.32 13.59 -3.75
CA GLY A 233 -13.53 14.78 -4.04
C GLY A 233 -12.13 14.45 -4.55
N GLU A 234 -11.17 15.36 -4.38
CA GLU A 234 -9.84 15.25 -4.96
C GLU A 234 -8.91 14.33 -4.14
N ASN A 235 -9.07 14.32 -2.81
CA ASN A 235 -8.08 13.73 -1.89
C ASN A 235 -8.64 12.62 -1.00
N ALA A 236 -9.89 12.23 -1.13
CA ALA A 236 -10.48 11.18 -0.31
C ALA A 236 -10.98 10.00 -1.14
N LEU A 237 -10.80 8.80 -0.60
CA LEU A 237 -11.26 7.53 -1.18
C LEU A 237 -12.18 6.84 -0.20
N LYS A 238 -13.41 6.54 -0.66
CA LYS A 238 -14.34 5.68 0.06
C LYS A 238 -14.25 4.25 -0.42
N ILE A 239 -13.98 3.35 0.50
CA ILE A 239 -13.95 1.91 0.26
C ILE A 239 -15.22 1.31 0.88
N THR A 240 -16.02 0.65 0.06
CA THR A 240 -17.19 -0.13 0.52
C THR A 240 -16.79 -1.58 0.64
N PHE A 241 -17.07 -2.18 1.79
CA PHE A 241 -16.81 -3.60 2.06
C PHE A 241 -17.95 -4.22 2.86
N GLU A 242 -17.91 -5.52 3.08
CA GLU A 242 -18.84 -6.20 3.95
C GLU A 242 -18.12 -7.05 5.00
N LEU A 243 -18.70 -7.17 6.17
CA LEU A 243 -18.33 -8.07 7.25
C LEU A 243 -19.53 -8.94 7.57
N GLU A 244 -19.42 -10.26 7.42
CA GLU A 244 -20.51 -11.23 7.65
C GLU A 244 -21.83 -10.84 6.94
N GLY A 245 -21.71 -10.32 5.70
CA GLY A 245 -22.85 -9.86 4.89
C GLY A 245 -23.43 -8.50 5.26
N LYS A 246 -22.87 -7.81 6.25
CA LYS A 246 -23.27 -6.44 6.65
C LYS A 246 -22.34 -5.43 6.00
N LYS A 247 -22.89 -4.38 5.39
CA LYS A 247 -22.11 -3.29 4.78
C LYS A 247 -21.34 -2.50 5.82
N ALA A 248 -20.11 -2.17 5.47
CA ALA A 248 -19.21 -1.31 6.20
C ALA A 248 -18.50 -0.36 5.22
N PHE A 249 -17.90 0.71 5.73
CA PHE A 249 -17.22 1.69 4.94
C PHE A 249 -15.87 2.04 5.57
N CYS A 250 -14.90 2.34 4.70
CA CYS A 250 -13.64 2.96 5.08
C CYS A 250 -13.46 4.21 4.24
N LEU A 251 -13.24 5.34 4.88
CA LEU A 251 -12.92 6.62 4.24
C LEU A 251 -11.47 6.96 4.54
N CYS A 252 -10.63 7.04 3.50
CA CYS A 252 -9.26 7.51 3.58
C CYS A 252 -9.21 8.95 3.07
N ASP A 253 -8.60 9.86 3.81
CA ASP A 253 -8.24 11.20 3.37
C ASP A 253 -6.77 11.50 3.70
N GLU A 254 -6.23 12.66 3.37
CA GLU A 254 -4.81 12.96 3.60
C GLU A 254 -4.38 12.98 5.08
N GLU A 255 -5.32 13.02 6.02
CA GLU A 255 -5.03 13.16 7.46
C GLU A 255 -5.33 11.89 8.26
N LYS A 256 -6.30 11.09 7.80
CA LYS A 256 -6.84 9.97 8.59
C LYS A 256 -7.51 8.89 7.76
N VAL A 257 -7.76 7.78 8.43
CA VAL A 257 -8.60 6.68 7.96
C VAL A 257 -9.77 6.52 8.93
N ARG A 258 -11.00 6.59 8.44
CA ARG A 258 -12.21 6.40 9.22
C ARG A 258 -12.95 5.14 8.78
N PHE A 259 -13.30 4.30 9.72
CA PHE A 259 -14.17 3.15 9.52
C PHE A 259 -15.58 3.43 10.06
N GLU A 260 -16.59 3.00 9.31
CA GLU A 260 -17.97 2.87 9.74
C GLU A 260 -18.34 1.39 9.72
N LEU A 261 -18.47 0.81 10.93
CA LEU A 261 -18.67 -0.62 11.15
C LEU A 261 -20.12 -0.92 11.55
N PRO A 262 -20.72 -2.00 11.07
CA PRO A 262 -22.11 -2.29 11.40
C PRO A 262 -22.26 -2.86 12.82
N GLY A 263 -22.98 -2.13 13.68
CA GLY A 263 -23.54 -2.67 14.93
C GLY A 263 -22.61 -2.85 16.12
N GLY A 264 -21.38 -2.33 16.08
CA GLY A 264 -20.47 -2.38 17.24
C GLY A 264 -20.03 -3.79 17.68
N ASP A 265 -20.17 -4.79 16.80
CA ASP A 265 -19.91 -6.20 17.10
C ASP A 265 -18.47 -6.63 16.80
N TYR A 266 -17.62 -5.70 16.36
CA TYR A 266 -16.29 -5.99 15.86
C TYR A 266 -15.22 -5.22 16.62
N ASP A 267 -14.10 -5.90 16.86
CA ASP A 267 -12.82 -5.29 17.20
C ASP A 267 -11.88 -5.37 15.97
N MET A 268 -10.77 -4.63 16.02
CA MET A 268 -9.66 -4.84 15.10
C MET A 268 -8.47 -5.36 15.92
N LEU A 269 -7.88 -6.47 15.48
CA LEU A 269 -6.79 -7.14 16.17
C LEU A 269 -5.54 -7.15 15.28
N PHE A 270 -4.49 -6.52 15.77
CA PHE A 270 -3.15 -6.59 15.19
C PHE A 270 -2.31 -7.60 15.96
N LYS A 271 -1.69 -8.52 15.23
CA LYS A 271 -0.64 -9.40 15.75
C LYS A 271 0.53 -9.46 14.78
N TYR A 272 1.74 -9.46 15.31
CA TYR A 272 2.97 -9.60 14.54
C TYR A 272 3.77 -10.82 15.02
N ASN A 273 4.61 -11.34 14.15
CA ASN A 273 5.57 -12.37 14.51
C ASN A 273 6.89 -11.75 14.96
N GLU A 274 7.44 -10.81 14.17
CA GLU A 274 8.69 -10.12 14.47
C GLU A 274 8.65 -8.70 13.90
N LEU A 275 8.80 -7.68 14.75
CA LEU A 275 8.90 -6.28 14.33
C LEU A 275 10.35 -5.96 13.96
N ARG A 276 10.71 -6.18 12.70
CA ARG A 276 12.07 -5.91 12.21
C ARG A 276 12.38 -4.41 12.26
N ASN A 277 13.46 -4.03 12.93
CA ASN A 277 13.93 -2.66 13.08
C ASN A 277 12.89 -1.70 13.68
N THR A 278 11.75 -2.20 14.13
CA THR A 278 10.65 -1.44 14.71
C THR A 278 10.34 -1.93 16.11
N LYS A 279 9.91 -1.04 16.99
CA LYS A 279 9.46 -1.35 18.34
C LYS A 279 8.11 -0.73 18.59
N LEU A 280 7.24 -1.45 19.31
CA LEU A 280 6.09 -0.85 19.98
C LEU A 280 6.58 -0.31 21.33
N GLU A 281 6.76 1.00 21.45
CA GLU A 281 7.28 1.61 22.68
C GLU A 281 6.21 1.71 23.77
N GLU A 282 4.99 2.05 23.39
CA GLU A 282 3.90 2.24 24.34
C GLU A 282 2.55 1.96 23.66
N ILE A 283 1.71 1.20 24.35
CA ILE A 283 0.30 1.05 24.01
C ILE A 283 -0.49 1.81 25.07
N GLY A 284 -0.93 3.02 24.72
CA GLY A 284 -1.76 3.89 25.54
C GLY A 284 -3.23 3.55 25.46
N GLU A 285 -4.10 4.33 26.09
CA GLU A 285 -5.54 4.10 26.07
C GLU A 285 -6.16 4.29 24.66
N ASN A 286 -5.64 5.27 23.88
CA ASN A 286 -6.11 5.62 22.55
C ASN A 286 -4.97 5.93 21.58
N SER A 287 -3.78 5.39 21.82
CA SER A 287 -2.63 5.57 20.94
C SER A 287 -1.66 4.41 21.05
N VAL A 288 -0.92 4.19 19.96
CA VAL A 288 0.19 3.25 19.89
C VAL A 288 1.43 4.02 19.42
N LYS A 289 2.49 4.01 20.21
CA LYS A 289 3.76 4.65 19.86
C LYS A 289 4.74 3.63 19.31
N TYR A 290 5.40 4.02 18.26
CA TYR A 290 6.41 3.24 17.56
C TYR A 290 7.76 3.95 17.57
N GLU A 291 8.81 3.17 17.49
CA GLU A 291 10.15 3.61 17.13
C GLU A 291 10.66 2.73 15.99
N HIS A 292 11.10 3.33 14.91
CA HIS A 292 11.75 2.66 13.80
C HIS A 292 13.07 3.37 13.51
N GLU A 293 14.19 2.67 13.69
CA GLU A 293 15.54 3.21 13.44
C GLU A 293 15.80 4.59 14.07
N ASN A 294 15.42 4.76 15.34
CA ASN A 294 15.48 5.99 16.13
C ASN A 294 14.48 7.10 15.77
N MET A 295 13.57 6.86 14.84
CA MET A 295 12.44 7.76 14.56
C MET A 295 11.24 7.34 15.39
N SER A 296 10.65 8.28 16.14
CA SER A 296 9.44 8.04 16.94
C SER A 296 8.22 8.61 16.24
N TYR A 297 7.15 7.83 16.18
CA TYR A 297 5.87 8.21 15.59
C TYR A 297 4.70 7.51 16.28
N ALA A 298 3.48 7.87 15.97
CA ALA A 298 2.31 7.31 16.65
C ALA A 298 1.12 7.10 15.72
N LEU A 299 0.38 6.04 16.01
CA LEU A 299 -1.01 5.84 15.62
C LEU A 299 -1.89 6.39 16.74
N ASN A 300 -2.78 7.33 16.44
CA ASN A 300 -3.80 7.82 17.35
C ASN A 300 -5.18 7.32 16.92
N LEU A 301 -6.04 7.04 17.90
CA LEU A 301 -7.34 6.44 17.68
C LEU A 301 -8.43 7.18 18.46
N THR A 302 -9.64 7.17 17.95
CA THR A 302 -10.81 7.73 18.67
C THR A 302 -11.44 6.76 19.66
N CYS A 303 -10.90 5.56 19.80
CA CYS A 303 -11.41 4.51 20.66
C CYS A 303 -10.30 3.84 21.49
N LYS A 304 -10.71 2.92 22.34
CA LYS A 304 -9.81 2.23 23.26
C LYS A 304 -8.88 1.27 22.54
N VAL A 305 -7.62 1.30 22.95
CA VAL A 305 -6.59 0.31 22.58
C VAL A 305 -6.19 -0.48 23.82
N SER A 306 -5.94 -1.76 23.66
CA SER A 306 -5.41 -2.62 24.71
C SER A 306 -4.25 -3.47 24.18
N ALA A 307 -3.26 -3.71 25.01
CA ALA A 307 -2.15 -4.57 24.68
C ALA A 307 -2.61 -6.03 24.58
N GLU A 308 -2.06 -6.73 23.60
CA GLU A 308 -2.23 -8.17 23.39
C GLU A 308 -0.84 -8.83 23.34
N GLU A 309 -0.78 -10.15 23.42
CA GLU A 309 0.47 -10.86 23.18
C GLU A 309 0.92 -10.65 21.72
N ASN A 310 2.10 -10.02 21.55
CA ASN A 310 2.65 -9.63 20.25
C ASN A 310 1.73 -8.75 19.40
N GLY A 311 1.14 -7.70 20.00
CA GLY A 311 0.27 -6.80 19.27
C GLY A 311 -0.64 -5.95 20.14
N TYR A 312 -1.75 -5.53 19.55
CA TYR A 312 -2.78 -4.74 20.22
C TYR A 312 -4.16 -4.97 19.62
N ARG A 313 -5.17 -4.65 20.42
CA ARG A 313 -6.59 -4.67 20.05
C ARG A 313 -7.15 -3.27 20.08
N ILE A 314 -7.88 -2.92 19.02
CA ILE A 314 -8.65 -1.68 18.90
C ILE A 314 -10.12 -2.06 19.10
N SER A 315 -10.78 -1.45 20.10
CA SER A 315 -12.16 -1.76 20.45
C SER A 315 -13.06 -0.52 20.31
N PRO A 316 -13.77 -0.37 19.17
CA PRO A 316 -14.72 0.72 18.99
C PRO A 316 -15.87 0.64 20.00
N GLU A 317 -16.25 1.80 20.59
CA GLU A 317 -17.40 1.89 21.50
C GLU A 317 -18.74 2.05 20.76
N GLY A 318 -18.71 2.28 19.45
CA GLY A 318 -19.87 2.45 18.59
C GLY A 318 -19.58 1.94 17.18
N ASP A 319 -20.25 2.53 16.20
CA ASP A 319 -20.15 2.13 14.81
C ASP A 319 -19.01 2.84 14.05
N SER A 320 -18.25 3.70 14.71
CA SER A 320 -17.20 4.54 14.06
C SER A 320 -15.87 4.45 14.79
N LEU A 321 -14.79 4.43 14.00
CA LEU A 321 -13.41 4.43 14.45
C LEU A 321 -12.59 5.32 13.51
N GLU A 322 -11.77 6.22 14.06
CA GLU A 322 -10.75 6.93 13.28
C GLU A 322 -9.34 6.52 13.69
N LEU A 323 -8.49 6.35 12.69
CA LEU A 323 -7.05 6.23 12.78
C LEU A 323 -6.44 7.54 12.25
N SER A 324 -5.63 8.22 13.04
CA SER A 324 -4.88 9.36 12.59
C SER A 324 -3.39 9.18 12.90
N PHE A 325 -2.55 9.81 12.11
CA PHE A 325 -1.12 9.57 12.14
C PHE A 325 -0.40 10.85 12.55
N LYS A 326 0.65 10.71 13.34
CA LYS A 326 1.47 11.83 13.76
C LYS A 326 2.93 11.39 13.83
N SER A 327 3.76 12.05 13.05
CA SER A 327 5.18 12.02 13.36
C SER A 327 5.38 12.73 14.69
N LEU A 328 6.12 12.16 15.63
CA LEU A 328 6.36 12.74 16.95
C LEU A 328 7.51 13.77 16.93
N GLY A 329 7.55 14.58 15.87
CA GLY A 329 8.50 15.67 15.69
C GLY A 329 9.88 15.17 15.25
N ASN A 330 10.56 16.00 14.46
CA ASN A 330 11.95 15.80 14.15
C ASN A 330 12.73 15.72 15.48
N LYS A 331 13.11 14.53 15.92
CA LYS A 331 14.24 14.41 16.83
C LYS A 331 15.44 14.85 16.01
N GLU A 332 16.13 15.90 16.44
CA GLU A 332 17.46 16.18 15.98
C GLU A 332 18.30 14.92 16.21
N PHE A 333 18.83 14.38 15.14
CA PHE A 333 19.73 13.23 15.16
C PHE A 333 21.14 13.68 15.49
#